data_f9bff026e96f315ba7d3b749b2e83ebc
#
_entry.id   f9bff026e96f315ba7d3b749b2e83ebc
#
_cell.length_a   1.000
_cell.length_b   1.000
_cell.length_c   1.000
_cell.angle_alpha   90.00
_cell.angle_beta   90.00
_cell.angle_gamma   90.00
#
_symmetry.space_group_name_H-M   'P 1'
#
loop_
_entity.id
_entity.type
_entity.pdbx_description
1 polymer ?
#
loop_
_entity_poly.entity_id
_entity_poly.type
_entity_poly.pdbx_seq_one_letter_code
_entity_poly.pdbx_strand_id
1 'polypeptide(L)'
;MNYSDSIKAILLAAINDLSKTPEKYAVKPGVDFIRNRKLGFKDYMLMFLTMEADCIREELYRFFGRTTDAPSKAAFYKQRKKIKEDAFRNLLLAFNRKLPRKLYNGKYEFWACDGSSCDIFLNPQDKDTYFEPNGKSTRGFNQIHIN
;
A
#
# COMPACT_ATOMS: atom_id res chain seq x y z
N MET A 1 -18.90 4.93 -19.11
CA MET A 1 -17.97 4.57 -18.01
C MET A 1 -17.83 5.81 -17.16
N ASN A 2 -18.15 5.76 -15.88
CA ASN A 2 -17.99 6.93 -15.03
C ASN A 2 -16.52 7.18 -14.69
N TYR A 3 -16.19 8.35 -14.14
CA TYR A 3 -14.82 8.73 -13.81
C TYR A 3 -14.15 7.73 -12.84
N SER A 4 -14.89 7.27 -11.82
CA SER A 4 -14.40 6.30 -10.84
C SER A 4 -14.00 4.97 -11.48
N ASP A 5 -14.82 4.46 -12.40
CA ASP A 5 -14.52 3.20 -13.11
C ASP A 5 -13.26 3.33 -13.98
N SER A 6 -13.08 4.51 -14.60
CA SER A 6 -11.88 4.79 -15.39
C SER A 6 -10.62 4.80 -14.54
N ILE A 7 -10.66 5.44 -13.36
CA ILE A 7 -9.52 5.45 -12.42
C ILE A 7 -9.21 4.06 -11.89
N LYS A 8 -10.24 3.29 -11.54
CA LYS A 8 -10.08 1.88 -11.12
C LYS A 8 -9.44 1.04 -12.22
N ALA A 9 -9.88 1.20 -13.47
CA ALA A 9 -9.30 0.49 -14.60
C ALA A 9 -7.82 0.83 -14.81
N ILE A 10 -7.43 2.11 -14.66
CA ILE A 10 -6.04 2.55 -14.74
C ILE A 10 -5.19 1.90 -13.65
N LEU A 11 -5.69 1.88 -12.40
CA LEU A 11 -4.98 1.25 -11.28
C LEU A 11 -4.78 -0.25 -11.51
N LEU A 12 -5.84 -0.96 -11.90
CA LEU A 12 -5.77 -2.39 -12.20
C LEU A 12 -4.83 -2.69 -13.38
N ALA A 13 -4.81 -1.85 -14.41
CA ALA A 13 -3.87 -1.97 -15.51
C ALA A 13 -2.42 -1.76 -15.05
N ALA A 14 -2.16 -0.79 -14.17
CA ALA A 14 -0.83 -0.57 -13.60
C ALA A 14 -0.35 -1.79 -12.79
N ILE A 15 -1.20 -2.35 -11.93
CA ILE A 15 -0.89 -3.58 -11.17
C ILE A 15 -0.61 -4.76 -12.11
N ASN A 16 -1.44 -4.94 -13.15
CA ASN A 16 -1.23 -5.99 -14.13
C ASN A 16 0.11 -5.83 -14.86
N ASP A 17 0.50 -4.61 -15.21
CA ASP A 17 1.78 -4.35 -15.88
C ASP A 17 2.98 -4.68 -14.98
N LEU A 18 2.96 -4.28 -13.70
CA LEU A 18 4.00 -4.65 -12.75
C LEU A 18 4.07 -6.17 -12.54
N SER A 19 2.91 -6.84 -12.57
CA SER A 19 2.80 -8.28 -12.33
C SER A 19 3.32 -9.15 -13.48
N LYS A 20 3.62 -8.56 -14.65
CA LYS A 20 4.27 -9.26 -15.76
C LYS A 20 5.75 -9.54 -15.49
N THR A 21 6.38 -8.75 -14.64
CA THR A 21 7.81 -8.88 -14.29
C THR A 21 8.02 -8.81 -12.77
N PRO A 22 7.43 -9.75 -12.00
CA PRO A 22 7.45 -9.71 -10.54
C PRO A 22 8.88 -9.86 -9.98
N GLU A 23 9.79 -10.45 -10.73
CA GLU A 23 11.21 -10.62 -10.37
C GLU A 23 11.94 -9.29 -10.16
N LYS A 24 11.52 -8.21 -10.81
CA LYS A 24 12.10 -6.88 -10.62
C LYS A 24 11.83 -6.34 -9.20
N TYR A 25 10.71 -6.75 -8.64
CA TYR A 25 10.20 -6.31 -7.34
C TYR A 25 10.39 -7.37 -6.25
N ALA A 26 10.94 -8.51 -6.59
CA ALA A 26 11.23 -9.58 -5.66
C ALA A 26 12.55 -9.34 -4.93
N VAL A 27 12.59 -9.65 -3.62
CA VAL A 27 13.82 -9.57 -2.82
C VAL A 27 14.86 -10.55 -3.36
N LYS A 28 14.41 -11.74 -3.77
CA LYS A 28 15.26 -12.76 -4.42
C LYS A 28 14.75 -13.05 -5.82
N PRO A 29 15.25 -12.30 -6.85
CA PRO A 29 14.89 -12.57 -8.24
C PRO A 29 15.21 -14.02 -8.62
N GLY A 30 14.36 -14.64 -9.43
CA GLY A 30 14.52 -16.02 -9.82
C GLY A 30 14.17 -17.08 -8.74
N VAL A 31 13.74 -16.65 -7.54
CA VAL A 31 13.31 -17.52 -6.43
C VAL A 31 11.92 -17.15 -5.94
N ASP A 32 11.69 -15.86 -5.68
CA ASP A 32 10.43 -15.37 -5.16
C ASP A 32 9.42 -15.17 -6.30
N PHE A 33 8.15 -15.50 -6.03
CA PHE A 33 7.02 -15.38 -6.96
C PHE A 33 7.08 -16.23 -8.23
N ILE A 34 8.00 -17.23 -8.34
CA ILE A 34 8.06 -18.17 -9.47
C ILE A 34 6.94 -19.21 -9.37
N ARG A 35 6.70 -19.72 -8.16
CA ARG A 35 5.68 -20.75 -7.95
C ARG A 35 4.30 -20.13 -7.86
N ASN A 36 3.35 -20.74 -8.58
CA ASN A 36 1.93 -20.37 -8.41
C ASN A 36 1.47 -20.74 -6.99
N ARG A 37 1.18 -19.72 -6.18
CA ARG A 37 0.70 -19.85 -4.82
C ARG A 37 -0.63 -19.10 -4.69
N LYS A 38 -1.44 -19.47 -3.68
CA LYS A 38 -2.72 -18.81 -3.37
C LYS A 38 -2.61 -17.29 -3.26
N LEU A 39 -1.48 -16.77 -2.78
CA LEU A 39 -1.18 -15.35 -2.71
C LEU A 39 0.05 -15.06 -3.57
N GLY A 40 -0.17 -14.76 -4.85
CA GLY A 40 0.85 -14.34 -5.80
C GLY A 40 1.23 -12.87 -5.64
N PHE A 41 2.15 -12.38 -6.47
CA PHE A 41 2.57 -10.96 -6.46
C PHE A 41 1.39 -10.02 -6.73
N LYS A 42 0.61 -10.30 -7.77
CA LYS A 42 -0.56 -9.50 -8.14
C LYS A 42 -1.61 -9.46 -7.03
N ASP A 43 -1.96 -10.63 -6.48
CA ASP A 43 -2.98 -10.73 -5.43
C ASP A 43 -2.53 -10.02 -4.16
N TYR A 44 -1.22 -10.09 -3.84
CA TYR A 44 -0.66 -9.34 -2.73
C TYR A 44 -0.81 -7.82 -2.91
N MET A 45 -0.47 -7.29 -4.10
CA MET A 45 -0.61 -5.87 -4.40
C MET A 45 -2.06 -5.41 -4.33
N LEU A 46 -2.99 -6.20 -4.90
CA LEU A 46 -4.43 -5.91 -4.85
C LEU A 46 -4.95 -5.95 -3.42
N MET A 47 -4.65 -7.00 -2.67
CA MET A 47 -5.07 -7.14 -1.29
C MET A 47 -4.61 -5.95 -0.44
N PHE A 48 -3.33 -5.58 -0.55
CA PHE A 48 -2.77 -4.48 0.23
C PHE A 48 -3.49 -3.15 -0.01
N LEU A 49 -3.92 -2.90 -1.25
CA LEU A 49 -4.64 -1.68 -1.62
C LEU A 49 -6.13 -1.71 -1.26
N THR A 50 -6.68 -2.88 -0.97
CA THR A 50 -8.11 -3.05 -0.63
C THR A 50 -8.35 -3.38 0.84
N MET A 51 -7.31 -3.31 1.68
CA MET A 51 -7.44 -3.49 3.12
C MET A 51 -8.29 -2.37 3.75
N GLU A 52 -9.16 -2.74 4.68
CA GLU A 52 -10.11 -1.84 5.34
C GLU A 52 -9.82 -1.66 6.84
N ALA A 53 -8.56 -1.79 7.23
CA ALA A 53 -8.07 -1.65 8.61
C ALA A 53 -8.58 -2.70 9.61
N ASP A 54 -9.06 -3.84 9.12
CA ASP A 54 -9.35 -5.01 9.94
C ASP A 54 -8.09 -5.81 10.30
N CYS A 55 -8.21 -6.81 11.15
CA CYS A 55 -7.10 -7.71 11.39
C CYS A 55 -6.77 -8.53 10.12
N ILE A 56 -5.49 -8.86 9.92
CA ILE A 56 -5.00 -9.56 8.71
C ILE A 56 -5.77 -10.83 8.36
N ARG A 57 -6.31 -11.54 9.36
CA ARG A 57 -7.10 -12.75 9.13
C ARG A 57 -8.42 -12.42 8.42
N GLU A 58 -9.11 -11.38 8.87
CA GLU A 58 -10.39 -10.95 8.29
C GLU A 58 -10.17 -10.34 6.90
N GLU A 59 -9.09 -9.57 6.71
CA GLU A 59 -8.71 -9.04 5.40
C GLU A 59 -8.46 -10.15 4.37
N LEU A 60 -7.70 -11.19 4.74
CA LEU A 60 -7.46 -12.36 3.90
C LEU A 60 -8.76 -13.08 3.59
N TYR A 61 -9.57 -13.33 4.61
CA TYR A 61 -10.84 -14.02 4.46
C TYR A 61 -11.79 -13.27 3.52
N ARG A 62 -11.88 -11.96 3.64
CA ARG A 62 -12.67 -11.08 2.76
C ARG A 62 -12.15 -11.09 1.33
N PHE A 63 -10.83 -10.89 1.15
CA PHE A 63 -10.20 -10.85 -0.18
C PHE A 63 -10.41 -12.16 -0.97
N PHE A 64 -10.36 -13.29 -0.29
CA PHE A 64 -10.60 -14.61 -0.90
C PHE A 64 -12.07 -15.05 -0.89
N GLY A 65 -13.00 -14.10 -0.80
CA GLY A 65 -14.43 -14.36 -0.94
C GLY A 65 -15.04 -15.17 0.21
N ARG A 66 -14.44 -15.09 1.40
CA ARG A 66 -14.89 -15.80 2.62
C ARG A 66 -14.92 -17.32 2.48
N THR A 67 -13.92 -17.86 1.78
CA THR A 67 -13.78 -19.30 1.54
C THR A 67 -12.68 -19.90 2.42
N THR A 68 -12.68 -21.23 2.54
CA THR A 68 -11.62 -21.99 3.23
C THR A 68 -10.29 -21.94 2.48
N ASP A 69 -10.29 -21.42 1.25
CA ASP A 69 -9.09 -21.26 0.43
C ASP A 69 -8.23 -20.06 0.81
N ALA A 70 -8.71 -19.19 1.70
CA ALA A 70 -7.93 -18.05 2.18
C ALA A 70 -6.57 -18.51 2.77
N PRO A 71 -5.47 -17.88 2.37
CA PRO A 71 -4.17 -18.18 2.94
C PRO A 71 -4.10 -17.79 4.41
N SER A 72 -3.20 -18.43 5.16
CA SER A 72 -3.01 -18.09 6.58
C SER A 72 -2.30 -16.74 6.76
N LYS A 73 -2.49 -16.11 7.91
CA LYS A 73 -1.74 -14.93 8.37
C LYS A 73 -0.22 -15.12 8.21
N ALA A 74 0.30 -16.30 8.56
CA ALA A 74 1.71 -16.62 8.39
C ALA A 74 2.17 -16.60 6.92
N ALA A 75 1.31 -17.08 6.00
CA ALA A 75 1.58 -17.05 4.57
C ALA A 75 1.64 -15.60 4.05
N PHE A 76 0.74 -14.73 4.50
CA PHE A 76 0.74 -13.30 4.16
C PHE A 76 2.06 -12.63 4.55
N TYR A 77 2.50 -12.78 5.81
CA TYR A 77 3.75 -12.18 6.27
C TYR A 77 4.99 -12.76 5.56
N LYS A 78 4.97 -14.06 5.21
CA LYS A 78 6.04 -14.66 4.40
C LYS A 78 6.10 -14.04 3.00
N GLN A 79 4.97 -13.76 2.37
CA GLN A 79 4.94 -13.11 1.07
C GLN A 79 5.35 -11.64 1.14
N ARG A 80 4.90 -10.91 2.18
CA ARG A 80 5.31 -9.51 2.42
C ARG A 80 6.82 -9.34 2.41
N LYS A 81 7.56 -10.23 3.08
CA LYS A 81 9.03 -10.19 3.15
C LYS A 81 9.74 -10.41 1.82
N LYS A 82 9.02 -10.82 0.78
CA LYS A 82 9.56 -11.10 -0.55
C LYS A 82 9.42 -9.94 -1.51
N ILE A 83 8.63 -8.93 -1.17
CA ILE A 83 8.37 -7.76 -2.01
C ILE A 83 9.27 -6.62 -1.55
N LYS A 84 9.99 -6.01 -2.50
CA LYS A 84 10.76 -4.78 -2.27
C LYS A 84 9.82 -3.59 -2.10
N GLU A 85 10.24 -2.62 -1.33
CA GLU A 85 9.51 -1.35 -1.13
C GLU A 85 9.27 -0.62 -2.45
N ASP A 86 10.20 -0.68 -3.37
CA ASP A 86 10.10 -0.10 -4.71
C ASP A 86 8.86 -0.55 -5.51
N ALA A 87 8.26 -1.71 -5.19
CA ALA A 87 7.06 -2.17 -5.87
C ALA A 87 5.91 -1.17 -5.75
N PHE A 88 5.67 -0.65 -4.54
CA PHE A 88 4.59 0.32 -4.29
C PHE A 88 4.91 1.69 -4.85
N ARG A 89 6.16 2.13 -4.74
CA ARG A 89 6.62 3.37 -5.37
C ARG A 89 6.44 3.33 -6.88
N ASN A 90 6.85 2.24 -7.53
CA ASN A 90 6.70 2.09 -8.98
C ASN A 90 5.23 1.97 -9.39
N LEU A 91 4.39 1.34 -8.58
CA LEU A 91 2.95 1.32 -8.81
C LEU A 91 2.36 2.73 -8.79
N LEU A 92 2.69 3.52 -7.77
CA LEU A 92 2.25 4.92 -7.66
C LEU A 92 2.67 5.74 -8.89
N LEU A 93 3.94 5.63 -9.29
CA LEU A 93 4.45 6.33 -10.46
C LEU A 93 3.78 5.88 -11.76
N ALA A 94 3.57 4.57 -11.94
CA ALA A 94 2.89 4.01 -13.10
C ALA A 94 1.42 4.44 -13.18
N PHE A 95 0.74 4.47 -12.05
CA PHE A 95 -0.63 4.94 -11.92
C PHE A 95 -0.72 6.43 -12.27
N ASN A 96 0.09 7.28 -11.63
CA ASN A 96 0.06 8.73 -11.83
C ASN A 96 0.36 9.13 -13.29
N ARG A 97 1.26 8.40 -13.98
CA ARG A 97 1.56 8.65 -15.39
C ARG A 97 0.37 8.42 -16.34
N LYS A 98 -0.54 7.54 -15.96
CA LYS A 98 -1.73 7.17 -16.75
C LYS A 98 -2.96 7.99 -16.41
N LEU A 99 -2.91 8.78 -15.32
CA LEU A 99 -4.03 9.63 -14.93
C LEU A 99 -4.22 10.77 -15.94
N PRO A 100 -5.48 11.06 -16.31
CA PRO A 100 -5.77 12.22 -17.14
C PRO A 100 -5.42 13.51 -16.38
N ARG A 101 -4.51 14.29 -16.91
CA ARG A 101 -4.10 15.56 -16.29
C ARG A 101 -5.12 16.64 -16.65
N LYS A 102 -5.68 17.28 -15.65
CA LYS A 102 -6.49 18.49 -15.80
C LYS A 102 -5.65 19.69 -15.41
N LEU A 103 -5.30 20.52 -16.38
CA LEU A 103 -4.56 21.74 -16.11
C LEU A 103 -5.53 22.89 -15.82
N TYR A 104 -5.28 23.63 -14.74
CA TYR A 104 -5.98 24.87 -14.47
C TYR A 104 -5.51 25.95 -15.46
N ASN A 105 -6.47 26.57 -16.15
CA ASN A 105 -6.21 27.51 -17.24
C ASN A 105 -5.28 26.94 -18.36
N GLY A 106 -5.28 25.61 -18.56
CA GLY A 106 -4.42 24.97 -19.56
C GLY A 106 -2.92 25.01 -19.27
N LYS A 107 -2.50 25.50 -18.10
CA LYS A 107 -1.09 25.79 -17.78
C LYS A 107 -0.61 25.21 -16.46
N TYR A 108 -1.44 25.21 -15.43
CA TYR A 108 -1.01 24.87 -14.08
C TYR A 108 -1.58 23.52 -13.64
N GLU A 109 -0.74 22.66 -13.04
CA GLU A 109 -1.14 21.43 -12.39
C GLU A 109 -1.15 21.66 -10.87
N PHE A 110 -2.28 21.38 -10.21
CA PHE A 110 -2.39 21.49 -8.76
C PHE A 110 -2.24 20.11 -8.13
N TRP A 111 -1.34 20.01 -7.18
CA TRP A 111 -1.16 18.83 -6.34
C TRP A 111 -1.61 19.17 -4.93
N ALA A 112 -2.58 18.42 -4.43
CA ALA A 112 -2.94 18.44 -3.02
C ALA A 112 -2.25 17.27 -2.33
N CYS A 113 -1.48 17.56 -1.28
CA CYS A 113 -0.88 16.54 -0.42
C CYS A 113 -1.50 16.70 0.96
N ASP A 114 -2.12 15.66 1.46
CA ASP A 114 -2.61 15.60 2.84
C ASP A 114 -1.60 14.85 3.69
N GLY A 115 -1.34 15.37 4.89
CA GLY A 115 -0.43 14.76 5.84
C GLY A 115 -1.16 13.72 6.67
N SER A 116 -0.56 12.55 6.82
CA SER A 116 -1.02 11.51 7.74
C SER A 116 -0.07 11.39 8.93
N SER A 117 -0.62 11.05 10.09
CA SER A 117 0.17 10.79 11.30
C SER A 117 0.09 9.32 11.68
N CYS A 118 1.19 8.76 12.11
CA CYS A 118 1.28 7.39 12.61
C CYS A 118 1.84 7.40 14.02
N ASP A 119 1.08 6.91 14.98
CA ASP A 119 1.57 6.74 16.36
C ASP A 119 2.57 5.59 16.41
N ILE A 120 3.68 5.81 17.09
CA ILE A 120 4.74 4.83 17.30
C ILE A 120 4.94 4.57 18.79
N PHE A 121 5.77 3.59 19.14
CA PHE A 121 6.05 3.26 20.54
C PHE A 121 6.59 4.48 21.29
N LEU A 122 6.08 4.68 22.50
CA LEU A 122 6.47 5.78 23.38
C LEU A 122 7.97 5.72 23.69
N ASN A 123 8.71 6.74 23.27
CA ASN A 123 10.10 6.97 23.60
C ASN A 123 10.35 8.47 23.84
N PRO A 124 10.30 8.96 25.08
CA PRO A 124 10.51 10.38 25.39
C PRO A 124 11.91 10.90 25.08
N GLN A 125 12.88 10.02 24.83
CA GLN A 125 14.25 10.40 24.48
C GLN A 125 14.42 10.69 22.98
N ASP A 126 13.48 10.24 22.16
CA ASP A 126 13.44 10.53 20.72
C ASP A 126 12.77 11.88 20.47
N LYS A 127 13.58 12.93 20.51
CA LYS A 127 13.12 14.33 20.39
C LYS A 127 12.52 14.65 19.01
N ASP A 128 12.83 13.88 17.99
CA ASP A 128 12.35 14.12 16.63
C ASP A 128 10.88 13.71 16.46
N THR A 129 10.42 12.75 17.24
CA THR A 129 9.06 12.22 17.15
C THR A 129 8.23 12.41 18.40
N TYR A 130 8.85 12.82 19.54
CA TYR A 130 8.16 12.97 20.82
C TYR A 130 7.43 14.32 20.92
N PHE A 131 6.17 14.25 21.31
CA PHE A 131 5.32 15.37 21.64
C PHE A 131 4.98 15.35 23.13
N GLU A 132 5.19 16.48 23.78
CA GLU A 132 4.84 16.69 25.20
C GLU A 132 3.33 16.61 25.42
N PRO A 133 2.89 16.32 26.67
CA PRO A 133 1.48 16.43 27.04
C PRO A 133 0.91 17.79 26.66
N ASN A 134 -0.30 17.80 26.15
CA ASN A 134 -1.01 19.02 25.76
C ASN A 134 -2.48 18.97 26.20
N GLY A 135 -3.24 20.02 25.93
CA GLY A 135 -4.66 20.09 26.34
C GLY A 135 -5.57 18.99 25.76
N LYS A 136 -5.10 18.21 24.78
CA LYS A 136 -5.82 17.06 24.19
C LYS A 136 -5.31 15.72 24.68
N SER A 137 -4.05 15.65 25.14
CA SER A 137 -3.42 14.43 25.65
C SER A 137 -2.79 14.71 27.00
N THR A 138 -3.14 13.92 28.02
CA THR A 138 -2.57 13.97 29.36
C THR A 138 -1.22 13.28 29.48
N ARG A 139 -0.80 12.52 28.46
CA ARG A 139 0.50 11.85 28.37
C ARG A 139 1.20 12.26 27.09
N GLY A 140 2.53 12.35 27.12
CA GLY A 140 3.32 12.50 25.91
C GLY A 140 3.16 11.29 24.98
N PHE A 141 3.42 11.48 23.71
CA PHE A 141 3.32 10.44 22.67
C PHE A 141 4.38 10.66 21.60
N ASN A 142 4.74 9.60 20.90
CA ASN A 142 5.60 9.72 19.71
C ASN A 142 4.76 9.51 18.46
N GLN A 143 4.99 10.37 17.47
CA GLN A 143 4.23 10.35 16.21
C GLN A 143 5.13 10.70 15.03
N ILE A 144 4.97 9.98 13.93
CA ILE A 144 5.63 10.29 12.65
C ILE A 144 4.59 10.95 11.74
N HIS A 145 4.94 12.10 11.18
CA HIS A 145 4.16 12.75 10.13
C HIS A 145 4.67 12.27 8.76
N ILE A 146 3.72 11.86 7.92
CA ILE A 146 3.98 11.39 6.56
C ILE A 146 3.27 12.34 5.60
N ASN A 147 4.04 13.08 4.81
CA ASN A 147 3.55 14.00 3.77
C ASN A 147 3.80 13.42 2.39
#